data_92ba6faa4ae56029397b24a67312ed46
#
_entry.id   92ba6faa4ae56029397b24a67312ed46
#
_cell.length_a   1.000
_cell.length_b   1.000
_cell.length_c   1.000
_cell.angle_alpha   90.00
_cell.angle_beta   90.00
_cell.angle_gamma   90.00
#
_symmetry.space_group_name_H-M   'P 1'
#
loop_
_entity.id
_entity.type
_entity.pdbx_description
1 polymer ?
#
loop_
_entity_poly.entity_id
_entity_poly.type
_entity_poly.pdbx_seq_one_letter_code
_entity_poly.pdbx_strand_id
1 'polypeptide(L)'
;MIKPSWTFLTNHSHVLLSLSQNPYKRIRDIADEVGITERAVQRIIVELEADGYLKHIREGRRNVYKIISRKSLRHSVENHRQVYDLINLIKT
;
A
#
# COMPACT_ATOMS: atom_id res chain seq x y z
N MET A 1 -13.71 15.11 8.14
CA MET A 1 -12.61 15.67 7.34
C MET A 1 -12.99 15.71 5.88
N ILE A 2 -12.78 16.84 5.23
CA ILE A 2 -13.06 16.97 3.79
C ILE A 2 -11.93 16.29 3.03
N LYS A 3 -12.29 15.39 2.13
CA LYS A 3 -11.33 14.71 1.28
C LYS A 3 -10.78 15.70 0.25
N PRO A 4 -9.45 15.82 0.09
CA PRO A 4 -8.89 16.72 -0.90
C PRO A 4 -9.24 16.26 -2.32
N SER A 5 -9.31 17.21 -3.26
CA SER A 5 -9.63 16.89 -4.65
C SER A 5 -8.51 16.12 -5.34
N TRP A 6 -7.28 16.26 -4.88
CA TRP A 6 -6.14 15.49 -5.38
C TRP A 6 -5.14 15.25 -4.25
N THR A 7 -4.29 14.25 -4.44
CA THR A 7 -3.24 13.89 -3.47
C THR A 7 -1.91 13.72 -4.21
N PHE A 8 -0.80 13.98 -3.53
CA PHE A 8 0.53 13.78 -4.12
C PHE A 8 0.83 12.32 -4.41
N LEU A 9 0.27 11.42 -3.63
CA LEU A 9 0.51 9.99 -3.80
C LEU A 9 -0.76 9.32 -4.30
N THR A 10 -0.55 8.20 -5.00
CA THR A 10 -1.65 7.40 -5.52
C THR A 10 -2.31 6.58 -4.43
N ASN A 11 -3.46 6.01 -4.72
CA ASN A 11 -4.10 5.07 -3.82
C ASN A 11 -3.29 3.79 -3.63
N HIS A 12 -2.49 3.40 -4.63
CA HIS A 12 -1.52 2.31 -4.47
C HIS A 12 -0.55 2.61 -3.35
N SER A 13 -0.02 3.83 -3.32
CA SER A 13 0.86 4.28 -2.24
C SER A 13 0.13 4.29 -0.90
N HIS A 14 -1.11 4.78 -0.87
CA HIS A 14 -1.89 4.86 0.36
C HIS A 14 -2.15 3.48 0.97
N VAL A 15 -2.51 2.50 0.15
CA VAL A 15 -2.72 1.12 0.60
C VAL A 15 -1.42 0.53 1.15
N LEU A 16 -0.34 0.74 0.43
CA LEU A 16 0.98 0.23 0.84
C LEU A 16 1.44 0.85 2.16
N LEU A 17 1.28 2.16 2.30
CA LEU A 17 1.63 2.87 3.54
C LEU A 17 0.75 2.43 4.71
N SER A 18 -0.53 2.17 4.48
CA SER A 18 -1.42 1.65 5.50
C SER A 18 -0.93 0.29 6.00
N LEU A 19 -0.57 -0.61 5.09
CA LEU A 19 -0.04 -1.92 5.44
C LEU A 19 1.34 -1.84 6.11
N SER A 20 2.13 -0.82 5.81
CA SER A 20 3.43 -0.64 6.46
C SER A 20 3.28 -0.35 7.94
N GLN A 21 2.18 0.27 8.34
CA GLN A 21 1.90 0.57 9.75
C GLN A 21 1.43 -0.66 10.51
N ASN A 22 0.67 -1.53 9.83
CA ASN A 22 0.15 -2.75 10.45
C ASN A 22 -0.13 -3.81 9.36
N PRO A 23 0.74 -4.82 9.22
CA PRO A 23 0.59 -5.85 8.20
C PRO A 23 -0.61 -6.79 8.43
N TYR A 24 -1.23 -6.73 9.60
CA TYR A 24 -2.43 -7.50 9.94
C TYR A 24 -3.73 -6.75 9.66
N LYS A 25 -3.65 -5.54 9.11
CA LYS A 25 -4.83 -4.71 8.87
C LYS A 25 -5.77 -5.40 7.89
N ARG A 26 -7.07 -5.32 8.18
CA ARG A 26 -8.10 -5.92 7.33
C ARG A 26 -8.40 -5.02 6.15
N ILE A 27 -8.91 -5.62 5.07
CA ILE A 27 -9.32 -4.88 3.87
C ILE A 27 -10.29 -3.75 4.20
N ARG A 28 -11.27 -4.01 5.07
CA ARG A 28 -12.23 -2.99 5.50
C ARG A 28 -11.54 -1.79 6.14
N ASP A 29 -10.57 -2.05 7.01
CA ASP A 29 -9.89 -0.99 7.75
C ASP A 29 -9.02 -0.15 6.81
N ILE A 30 -8.37 -0.80 5.84
CA ILE A 30 -7.61 -0.10 4.81
C ILE A 30 -8.54 0.77 3.98
N ALA A 31 -9.69 0.22 3.56
CA ALA A 31 -10.67 0.94 2.76
C ALA A 31 -11.17 2.19 3.48
N ASP A 32 -11.50 2.05 4.78
CA ASP A 32 -11.96 3.17 5.60
C ASP A 32 -10.87 4.24 5.75
N GLU A 33 -9.65 3.82 6.01
CA GLU A 33 -8.51 4.74 6.20
C GLU A 33 -8.18 5.50 4.92
N VAL A 34 -8.14 4.80 3.80
CA VAL A 34 -7.78 5.40 2.51
C VAL A 34 -8.95 6.16 1.90
N GLY A 35 -10.17 5.80 2.25
CA GLY A 35 -11.39 6.44 1.71
C GLY A 35 -11.77 5.90 0.35
N ILE A 36 -11.61 4.61 0.12
CA ILE A 36 -12.00 3.92 -1.10
C ILE A 36 -12.79 2.66 -0.73
N THR A 37 -13.35 1.99 -1.73
CA THR A 37 -14.11 0.77 -1.49
C THR A 37 -13.20 -0.42 -1.17
N GLU A 38 -13.75 -1.43 -0.50
CA GLU A 38 -13.01 -2.67 -0.26
C GLU A 38 -12.60 -3.33 -1.58
N ARG A 39 -13.48 -3.26 -2.59
CA ARG A 39 -13.18 -3.80 -3.92
C ARG A 39 -11.98 -3.11 -4.55
N ALA A 40 -11.89 -1.78 -4.41
CA ALA A 40 -10.74 -1.02 -4.90
C ALA A 40 -9.45 -1.41 -4.17
N VAL A 41 -9.51 -1.62 -2.86
CA VAL A 41 -8.36 -2.09 -2.08
C VAL A 41 -7.91 -3.45 -2.58
N GLN A 42 -8.84 -4.39 -2.79
CA GLN A 42 -8.50 -5.73 -3.29
C GLN A 42 -7.82 -5.67 -4.65
N ARG A 43 -8.34 -4.85 -5.56
CA ARG A 43 -7.73 -4.67 -6.89
C ARG A 43 -6.30 -4.12 -6.77
N ILE A 44 -6.11 -3.12 -5.91
CA ILE A 44 -4.79 -2.53 -5.70
C ILE A 44 -3.81 -3.56 -5.14
N ILE A 45 -4.24 -4.35 -4.16
CA ILE A 45 -3.41 -5.41 -3.57
C ILE A 45 -3.00 -6.43 -4.65
N VAL A 46 -3.92 -6.84 -5.50
CA VAL A 46 -3.61 -7.78 -6.59
C VAL A 46 -2.57 -7.17 -7.53
N GLU A 47 -2.71 -5.90 -7.87
CA GLU A 47 -1.75 -5.20 -8.74
C GLU A 47 -0.38 -5.07 -8.08
N LEU A 48 -0.34 -4.72 -6.79
CA LEU A 48 0.91 -4.62 -6.05
C LEU A 48 1.62 -5.98 -5.95
N GLU A 49 0.87 -7.05 -5.72
CA GLU A 49 1.43 -8.39 -5.67
C GLU A 49 1.94 -8.85 -7.04
N ALA A 50 1.17 -8.60 -8.09
CA ALA A 50 1.55 -8.97 -9.45
C ALA A 50 2.86 -8.31 -9.88
N ASP A 51 3.09 -7.09 -9.45
CA ASP A 51 4.30 -6.35 -9.80
C ASP A 51 5.44 -6.53 -8.79
N GLY A 52 5.24 -7.39 -7.79
CA GLY A 52 6.30 -7.77 -6.87
C GLY A 52 6.57 -6.79 -5.73
N TYR A 53 5.64 -5.89 -5.43
CA TYR A 53 5.78 -4.93 -4.33
C TYR A 53 5.25 -5.45 -3.00
N LEU A 54 4.43 -6.49 -3.06
CA LEU A 54 3.72 -7.00 -1.92
C LEU A 54 3.66 -8.52 -2.01
N LYS A 55 3.75 -9.19 -0.87
CA LYS A 55 3.50 -10.62 -0.73
C LYS A 55 2.51 -10.81 0.42
N HIS A 56 1.87 -11.97 0.46
CA HIS A 56 1.11 -12.33 1.65
C HIS A 56 1.35 -13.78 2.02
N ILE A 57 1.19 -14.08 3.29
CA ILE A 57 1.11 -15.45 3.80
C ILE A 57 -0.23 -15.60 4.51
N ARG A 58 -0.74 -16.83 4.50
CA ARG A 58 -1.99 -17.15 5.15
C ARG A 58 -1.72 -17.57 6.59
N GLU A 59 -2.32 -16.86 7.55
CA GLU A 59 -2.28 -17.25 8.96
C GLU A 59 -3.71 -17.48 9.42
N GLY A 60 -4.08 -18.75 9.58
CA GLY A 60 -5.46 -19.11 9.86
C GLY A 60 -6.36 -18.66 8.73
N ARG A 61 -7.32 -17.78 9.02
CA ARG A 61 -8.26 -17.25 8.03
C ARG A 61 -7.88 -15.87 7.52
N ARG A 62 -6.70 -15.39 7.87
CA ARG A 62 -6.27 -14.04 7.54
C ARG A 62 -5.04 -14.05 6.65
N ASN A 63 -4.96 -13.06 5.78
CA ASN A 63 -3.72 -12.77 5.05
C ASN A 63 -2.90 -11.79 5.88
N VAL A 64 -1.59 -12.06 5.97
CA VAL A 64 -0.63 -11.15 6.56
C VAL A 64 0.28 -10.69 5.44
N TYR A 65 0.41 -9.39 5.27
CA TYR A 65 1.10 -8.80 4.12
C TYR A 65 2.54 -8.41 4.47
N LYS A 66 3.43 -8.64 3.52
CA LYS A 66 4.82 -8.24 3.61
C LYS A 66 5.16 -7.34 2.44
N ILE A 67 5.69 -6.16 2.74
CA ILE A 67 6.09 -5.19 1.73
C ILE A 67 7.50 -5.51 1.27
N ILE A 68 7.72 -5.48 -0.05
CA ILE A 68 9.06 -5.65 -0.63
C ILE A 68 9.68 -4.26 -0.73
N SER A 69 10.24 -3.80 0.37
CA SER A 69 10.64 -2.40 0.54
C SER A 69 11.86 -1.99 -0.27
N ARG A 70 12.68 -2.94 -0.71
CA ARG A 70 13.88 -2.65 -1.49
C ARG A 70 13.63 -2.54 -2.99
N LYS A 71 12.38 -2.61 -3.41
CA LYS A 71 12.03 -2.49 -4.82
C LYS A 71 11.89 -1.02 -5.20
N SER A 72 12.43 -0.66 -6.37
CA SER A 72 12.37 0.71 -6.89
C SER A 72 10.95 1.12 -7.24
N LEU A 73 10.66 2.41 -7.06
CA LEU A 73 9.41 3.00 -7.54
C LEU A 73 9.35 2.90 -9.06
N ARG A 74 8.15 2.89 -9.62
CA ARG A 74 7.94 2.44 -11.01
C ARG A 74 8.19 3.51 -12.05
N HIS A 75 7.77 4.74 -11.79
CA HIS A 75 7.86 5.79 -12.79
C HIS A 75 9.30 6.25 -12.97
N SER A 76 9.68 6.60 -14.21
CA SER A 76 11.03 7.02 -14.53
C SER A 76 11.50 8.25 -13.73
N VAL A 77 10.57 9.10 -13.32
CA VAL A 77 10.87 10.29 -12.52
C VAL A 77 11.29 9.91 -11.09
N GLU A 78 10.88 8.75 -10.61
CA GLU A 78 11.03 8.36 -9.21
C GLU A 78 11.81 7.06 -8.99
N ASN A 79 12.21 6.36 -10.07
CA ASN A 79 12.75 5.01 -9.95
C ASN A 79 14.17 4.94 -9.35
N HIS A 80 14.79 6.08 -9.09
CA HIS A 80 16.04 6.14 -8.31
C HIS A 80 15.79 6.00 -6.81
N ARG A 81 14.54 5.96 -6.38
CA ARG A 81 14.13 5.74 -4.99
C ARG A 81 13.38 4.43 -4.85
N GLN A 82 13.45 3.84 -3.66
CA GLN A 82 12.80 2.59 -3.33
C GLN A 82 11.54 2.85 -2.51
N VAL A 83 10.67 1.85 -2.43
CA VAL A 83 9.50 1.86 -1.56
C VAL A 83 9.91 2.20 -0.12
N TYR A 84 11.06 1.69 0.33
CA TYR A 84 11.64 1.97 1.64
C TYR A 84 11.76 3.49 1.91
N ASP A 85 12.21 4.24 0.90
CA ASP A 85 12.37 5.69 1.04
C ASP A 85 11.02 6.38 1.24
N LEU A 86 10.00 5.93 0.51
CA LEU A 86 8.65 6.47 0.64
C LEU A 86 8.08 6.18 2.03
N ILE A 87 8.24 4.96 2.51
CA ILE A 87 7.76 4.58 3.83
C ILE A 87 8.44 5.43 4.91
N ASN A 88 9.76 5.60 4.82
CA ASN A 88 10.51 6.39 5.78
C ASN A 88 10.11 7.88 5.76
N LEU A 89 9.81 8.40 4.58
CA LEU A 89 9.38 9.80 4.46
C LEU A 89 8.08 10.06 5.23
N ILE A 90 7.15 9.11 5.18
CA ILE A 90 5.81 9.26 5.78
C ILE A 90 5.79 8.79 7.23
N LYS A 91 6.70 7.90 7.60
CA LYS A 91 6.75 7.35 8.95
C LYS A 91 6.99 8.44 9.99
N THR A 92 6.18 8.44 11.03
CA THR A 92 6.30 9.39 12.14
C THR A 92 6.99 8.77 13.34
#